data_1991a6c0194f230059a8858279f41784
#
_entry.id   1991a6c0194f230059a8858279f41784
#
_cell.length_a   1.000
_cell.length_b   1.000
_cell.length_c   1.000
_cell.angle_alpha   90.00
_cell.angle_beta   90.00
_cell.angle_gamma   90.00
#
_symmetry.space_group_name_H-M   'P 1'
#
loop_
_entity.id
_entity.type
_entity.pdbx_description
1 polymer ?
#
loop_
_entity_poly.entity_id
_entity_poly.type
_entity_poly.pdbx_seq_one_letter_code
_entity_poly.pdbx_strand_id
1 'polypeptide(L)'
;MGDCGAYSYIQADSPPVSNTEIIEYYAQSGFTHGVSVDHINTQQNDSWDDSRRCPSEISSRTEFTHKSAIEFIKLCRKNNVSFQPIGVIQSWGPRSAAGYARELVGNGYAYIGLGGLTMHSTSRIYDIVSEVRSKIPDDVCIHLFGFSRLGSLEAFNGLNITSFDSTSPLIQAFKDDVNNYFS
;
A
#
# COMPACT_ATOMS: atom_id res chain seq x y z
N MET A 1 -2.42 8.14 11.11
CA MET A 1 -2.88 7.05 10.24
C MET A 1 -2.77 5.74 11.01
N GLY A 2 -3.82 4.90 10.99
CA GLY A 2 -3.79 3.54 11.52
C GLY A 2 -3.36 2.58 10.43
N ASP A 3 -2.34 1.77 10.70
CA ASP A 3 -1.85 0.70 9.83
C ASP A 3 -2.14 -0.66 10.45
N CYS A 4 -2.40 -1.69 9.64
CA CYS A 4 -2.70 -3.04 10.12
C CYS A 4 -1.47 -3.80 10.61
N GLY A 5 -0.26 -3.26 10.39
CA GLY A 5 1.00 -3.87 10.83
C GLY A 5 1.47 -5.03 9.97
N ALA A 6 1.17 -5.03 8.68
CA ALA A 6 1.42 -6.15 7.75
C ALA A 6 2.86 -6.66 7.75
N TYR A 7 3.83 -5.79 8.02
CA TYR A 7 5.23 -6.19 8.11
C TYR A 7 5.51 -7.18 9.26
N SER A 8 4.77 -7.10 10.35
CA SER A 8 4.96 -7.98 11.53
C SER A 8 4.56 -9.43 11.26
N TYR A 9 3.69 -9.68 10.27
CA TYR A 9 3.22 -11.01 9.89
C TYR A 9 3.54 -11.40 8.45
N ILE A 10 4.56 -10.78 7.86
CA ILE A 10 4.97 -11.05 6.46
C ILE A 10 5.32 -12.53 6.23
N GLN A 11 5.78 -13.26 7.27
CA GLN A 11 6.12 -14.68 7.21
C GLN A 11 4.93 -15.61 7.53
N ALA A 12 3.79 -15.06 7.93
CA ALA A 12 2.61 -15.87 8.23
C ALA A 12 1.90 -16.32 6.95
N ASP A 13 1.19 -17.44 7.02
CA ASP A 13 0.38 -17.94 5.90
C ASP A 13 -0.82 -17.03 5.60
N SER A 14 -1.31 -16.32 6.62
CA SER A 14 -2.41 -15.37 6.51
C SER A 14 -2.30 -14.27 7.58
N PRO A 15 -2.86 -13.08 7.34
CA PRO A 15 -2.96 -12.04 8.35
C PRO A 15 -3.71 -12.51 9.60
N PRO A 16 -3.19 -12.22 10.81
CA PRO A 16 -3.81 -12.65 12.08
C PRO A 16 -4.96 -11.77 12.53
N VAL A 17 -5.29 -10.71 11.78
CA VAL A 17 -6.32 -9.72 12.10
C VAL A 17 -7.33 -9.60 10.96
N SER A 18 -8.56 -9.25 11.29
CA SER A 18 -9.65 -9.01 10.34
C SER A 18 -9.89 -7.52 10.12
N ASN A 19 -10.57 -7.19 9.02
CA ASN A 19 -11.02 -5.82 8.77
C ASN A 19 -11.95 -5.29 9.86
N THR A 20 -12.79 -6.13 10.47
CA THR A 20 -13.68 -5.72 11.56
C THR A 20 -12.89 -5.28 12.78
N GLU A 21 -11.90 -6.08 13.22
CA GLU A 21 -11.08 -5.77 14.38
C GLU A 21 -10.29 -4.47 14.20
N ILE A 22 -9.66 -4.27 13.02
CA ILE A 22 -8.89 -3.04 12.81
C ILE A 22 -9.78 -1.81 12.66
N ILE A 23 -10.99 -1.91 12.11
CA ILE A 23 -11.95 -0.80 12.03
C ILE A 23 -12.34 -0.35 13.43
N GLU A 24 -12.66 -1.29 14.32
CA GLU A 24 -12.98 -0.99 15.72
C GLU A 24 -11.80 -0.34 16.43
N TYR A 25 -10.59 -0.87 16.23
CA TYR A 25 -9.37 -0.31 16.80
C TYR A 25 -9.11 1.12 16.32
N TYR A 26 -9.23 1.38 15.01
CA TYR A 26 -9.00 2.71 14.44
C TYR A 26 -10.04 3.73 14.96
N ALA A 27 -11.29 3.33 15.03
CA ALA A 27 -12.36 4.19 15.55
C ALA A 27 -12.16 4.55 17.03
N GLN A 28 -11.81 3.56 17.86
CA GLN A 28 -11.58 3.76 19.30
C GLN A 28 -10.29 4.57 19.58
N SER A 29 -9.27 4.41 18.72
CA SER A 29 -8.00 5.12 18.88
C SER A 29 -7.99 6.54 18.27
N GLY A 30 -9.08 6.98 17.64
CA GLY A 30 -9.21 8.32 17.08
C GLY A 30 -8.31 8.59 15.86
N PHE A 31 -7.97 7.57 15.07
CA PHE A 31 -7.22 7.77 13.84
C PHE A 31 -8.04 8.56 12.81
N THR A 32 -7.35 9.43 12.07
CA THR A 32 -7.96 10.21 10.96
C THR A 32 -8.01 9.43 9.65
N HIS A 33 -7.14 8.42 9.50
CA HIS A 33 -7.04 7.55 8.35
C HIS A 33 -6.87 6.11 8.82
N GLY A 34 -7.49 5.15 8.13
CA GLY A 34 -7.39 3.73 8.45
C GLY A 34 -7.12 2.90 7.20
N VAL A 35 -6.17 1.98 7.31
CA VAL A 35 -5.66 1.15 6.22
C VAL A 35 -6.33 -0.22 6.24
N SER A 36 -6.74 -0.76 5.08
CA SER A 36 -7.29 -2.12 4.99
C SER A 36 -6.24 -3.18 5.34
N VAL A 37 -6.66 -4.34 5.84
CA VAL A 37 -5.75 -5.46 6.07
C VAL A 37 -5.15 -5.92 4.76
N ASP A 38 -3.82 -6.10 4.73
CA ASP A 38 -3.10 -6.58 3.57
C ASP A 38 -2.10 -7.69 3.92
N HIS A 39 -1.66 -8.41 2.91
CA HIS A 39 -0.61 -9.41 3.01
C HIS A 39 0.52 -9.07 2.05
N ILE A 40 1.66 -8.62 2.59
CA ILE A 40 2.74 -8.04 1.80
C ILE A 40 3.27 -9.00 0.74
N ASN A 41 3.39 -8.49 -0.48
CA ASN A 41 4.14 -9.09 -1.58
C ASN A 41 5.32 -8.18 -1.95
N THR A 42 6.54 -8.69 -1.79
CA THR A 42 7.77 -7.97 -2.15
C THR A 42 8.36 -8.39 -3.50
N GLN A 43 7.76 -9.38 -4.16
CA GLN A 43 8.24 -9.91 -5.42
C GLN A 43 7.49 -9.31 -6.59
N GLN A 44 8.22 -9.01 -7.67
CA GLN A 44 7.63 -8.47 -8.89
C GLN A 44 8.18 -9.15 -10.12
N ASN A 45 7.29 -9.42 -11.08
CA ASN A 45 7.65 -9.92 -12.40
C ASN A 45 6.50 -9.66 -13.37
N ASP A 46 6.74 -8.90 -14.42
CA ASP A 46 5.72 -8.53 -15.41
C ASP A 46 5.17 -9.74 -16.20
N SER A 47 5.94 -10.84 -16.27
CA SER A 47 5.45 -12.07 -16.91
C SER A 47 4.30 -12.73 -16.15
N TRP A 48 4.07 -12.36 -14.89
CA TRP A 48 2.97 -12.87 -14.07
C TRP A 48 1.61 -12.23 -14.40
N ASP A 49 1.58 -11.25 -15.29
CA ASP A 49 0.33 -10.79 -15.92
C ASP A 49 -0.36 -11.94 -16.71
N ASP A 50 0.41 -12.96 -17.16
CA ASP A 50 -0.14 -14.28 -17.48
C ASP A 50 -0.30 -15.06 -16.16
N SER A 51 -1.53 -15.18 -15.68
CA SER A 51 -1.85 -15.80 -14.39
C SER A 51 -1.32 -17.23 -14.21
N ARG A 52 -1.08 -17.95 -15.31
CA ARG A 52 -0.50 -19.30 -15.30
C ARG A 52 0.97 -19.32 -14.87
N ARG A 53 1.66 -18.16 -14.95
CA ARG A 53 3.07 -17.99 -14.60
C ARG A 53 3.26 -17.42 -13.20
N CYS A 54 2.21 -16.83 -12.61
CA CYS A 54 2.28 -16.26 -11.28
C CYS A 54 2.36 -17.36 -10.22
N PRO A 55 3.37 -17.35 -9.33
CA PRO A 55 3.42 -18.30 -8.24
C PRO A 55 2.15 -18.20 -7.36
N SER A 56 1.62 -19.34 -6.92
CA SER A 56 0.37 -19.40 -6.17
C SER A 56 0.41 -18.57 -4.89
N GLU A 57 1.54 -18.53 -4.20
CA GLU A 57 1.72 -17.70 -3.01
C GLU A 57 1.54 -16.20 -3.33
N ILE A 58 2.18 -15.71 -4.40
CA ILE A 58 2.08 -14.30 -4.81
C ILE A 58 0.65 -13.96 -5.22
N SER A 59 0.05 -14.82 -6.04
CA SER A 59 -1.35 -14.66 -6.45
C SER A 59 -2.28 -14.63 -5.25
N SER A 60 -2.12 -15.55 -4.30
CA SER A 60 -2.96 -15.63 -3.09
C SER A 60 -2.83 -14.39 -2.20
N ARG A 61 -1.60 -13.88 -1.99
CA ARG A 61 -1.37 -12.67 -1.18
C ARG A 61 -1.98 -11.42 -1.82
N THR A 62 -1.76 -11.25 -3.12
CA THR A 62 -2.31 -10.09 -3.84
C THR A 62 -3.83 -10.14 -3.93
N GLU A 63 -4.39 -11.33 -4.19
CA GLU A 63 -5.84 -11.52 -4.25
C GLU A 63 -6.51 -11.34 -2.88
N PHE A 64 -5.90 -11.88 -1.81
CA PHE A 64 -6.34 -11.63 -0.43
C PHE A 64 -6.40 -10.13 -0.15
N THR A 65 -5.30 -9.40 -0.40
CA THR A 65 -5.21 -7.96 -0.16
C THR A 65 -6.31 -7.20 -0.90
N HIS A 66 -6.52 -7.53 -2.17
CA HIS A 66 -7.54 -6.90 -2.99
C HIS A 66 -8.97 -7.15 -2.46
N LYS A 67 -9.30 -8.41 -2.14
CA LYS A 67 -10.61 -8.78 -1.56
C LYS A 67 -10.83 -8.11 -0.21
N SER A 68 -9.79 -8.09 0.63
CA SER A 68 -9.80 -7.43 1.93
C SER A 68 -10.08 -5.93 1.80
N ALA A 69 -9.43 -5.23 0.86
CA ALA A 69 -9.69 -3.82 0.62
C ALA A 69 -11.16 -3.56 0.19
N ILE A 70 -11.71 -4.40 -0.69
CA ILE A 70 -13.12 -4.29 -1.10
C ILE A 70 -14.09 -4.52 0.09
N GLU A 71 -13.78 -5.47 0.95
CA GLU A 71 -14.55 -5.72 2.17
C GLU A 71 -14.46 -4.53 3.14
N PHE A 72 -13.23 -4.03 3.37
CA PHE A 72 -12.96 -2.94 4.29
C PHE A 72 -13.78 -1.69 3.97
N ILE A 73 -13.82 -1.24 2.71
CA ILE A 73 -14.61 -0.05 2.34
C ILE A 73 -16.10 -0.27 2.55
N LYS A 74 -16.62 -1.50 2.32
CA LYS A 74 -18.02 -1.84 2.57
C LYS A 74 -18.35 -1.78 4.07
N LEU A 75 -17.47 -2.32 4.91
CA LEU A 75 -17.61 -2.29 6.37
C LEU A 75 -17.49 -0.86 6.90
N CYS A 76 -16.55 -0.05 6.41
CA CYS A 76 -16.41 1.36 6.78
C CYS A 76 -17.70 2.15 6.49
N ARG A 77 -18.31 1.96 5.33
CA ARG A 77 -19.57 2.59 4.98
C ARG A 77 -20.72 2.11 5.85
N LYS A 78 -20.84 0.79 6.06
CA LYS A 78 -21.88 0.20 6.91
C LYS A 78 -21.82 0.74 8.34
N ASN A 79 -20.62 0.90 8.88
CA ASN A 79 -20.39 1.37 10.25
C ASN A 79 -20.31 2.90 10.37
N ASN A 80 -20.41 3.63 9.25
CA ASN A 80 -20.31 5.09 9.20
C ASN A 80 -19.09 5.63 9.97
N VAL A 81 -17.92 5.05 9.67
CA VAL A 81 -16.66 5.42 10.36
C VAL A 81 -16.29 6.89 10.14
N SER A 82 -15.63 7.50 11.13
CA SER A 82 -15.19 8.91 11.07
C SER A 82 -13.84 9.11 10.40
N PHE A 83 -13.06 8.05 10.18
CA PHE A 83 -11.75 8.13 9.52
C PHE A 83 -11.87 7.91 7.99
N GLN A 84 -10.88 8.43 7.26
CA GLN A 84 -10.74 8.21 5.82
C GLN A 84 -10.19 6.81 5.53
N PRO A 85 -10.92 5.93 4.82
CA PRO A 85 -10.41 4.62 4.44
C PRO A 85 -9.31 4.71 3.37
N ILE A 86 -8.24 3.93 3.55
CA ILE A 86 -7.16 3.73 2.57
C ILE A 86 -7.17 2.27 2.13
N GLY A 87 -7.37 2.02 0.85
CA GLY A 87 -7.32 0.68 0.27
C GLY A 87 -5.91 0.29 -0.15
N VAL A 88 -5.35 -0.79 0.43
CA VAL A 88 -4.01 -1.24 0.09
C VAL A 88 -4.02 -2.06 -1.19
N ILE A 89 -2.98 -1.85 -2.00
CA ILE A 89 -2.68 -2.60 -3.21
C ILE A 89 -1.32 -3.28 -3.04
N GLN A 90 -1.32 -4.59 -3.08
CA GLN A 90 -0.15 -5.41 -3.31
C GLN A 90 -0.19 -5.90 -4.75
N SER A 91 0.94 -5.88 -5.45
CA SER A 91 0.98 -6.18 -6.88
C SER A 91 2.29 -6.87 -7.29
N TRP A 92 2.33 -7.44 -8.46
CA TRP A 92 3.54 -8.03 -9.05
C TRP A 92 4.13 -7.20 -10.20
N GLY A 93 3.52 -6.09 -10.55
CA GLY A 93 4.00 -5.20 -11.59
C GLY A 93 3.09 -4.02 -11.85
N PRO A 94 3.47 -3.09 -12.76
CA PRO A 94 2.71 -1.88 -13.04
C PRO A 94 1.27 -2.15 -13.48
N ARG A 95 1.05 -3.12 -14.39
CA ARG A 95 -0.28 -3.43 -14.91
C ARG A 95 -1.21 -4.02 -13.86
N SER A 96 -0.71 -4.94 -13.02
CA SER A 96 -1.49 -5.50 -11.93
C SER A 96 -1.85 -4.43 -10.89
N ALA A 97 -0.89 -3.55 -10.53
CA ALA A 97 -1.14 -2.42 -9.64
C ALA A 97 -2.24 -1.50 -10.17
N ALA A 98 -2.15 -1.11 -11.45
CA ALA A 98 -3.12 -0.24 -12.09
C ALA A 98 -4.51 -0.89 -12.24
N GLY A 99 -4.56 -2.20 -12.48
CA GLY A 99 -5.79 -2.98 -12.50
C GLY A 99 -6.52 -2.92 -11.16
N TYR A 100 -5.82 -3.27 -10.09
CA TYR A 100 -6.36 -3.20 -8.72
C TYR A 100 -6.74 -1.78 -8.30
N ALA A 101 -5.90 -0.77 -8.64
CA ALA A 101 -6.21 0.62 -8.36
C ALA A 101 -7.55 1.06 -8.97
N ARG A 102 -7.75 0.76 -10.25
CA ARG A 102 -9.01 1.06 -10.95
C ARG A 102 -10.21 0.40 -10.28
N GLU A 103 -10.08 -0.86 -9.85
CA GLU A 103 -11.15 -1.58 -9.18
C GLU A 103 -11.45 -1.01 -7.80
N LEU A 104 -10.43 -0.65 -7.00
CA LEU A 104 -10.64 -0.02 -5.70
C LEU A 104 -11.31 1.34 -5.83
N VAL A 105 -10.85 2.17 -6.77
CA VAL A 105 -11.49 3.47 -7.06
C VAL A 105 -12.94 3.27 -7.53
N GLY A 106 -13.20 2.27 -8.39
CA GLY A 106 -14.56 1.88 -8.79
C GLY A 106 -15.45 1.43 -7.62
N ASN A 107 -14.86 0.89 -6.56
CA ASN A 107 -15.54 0.57 -5.29
C ASN A 107 -15.68 1.80 -4.37
N GLY A 108 -15.15 2.97 -4.78
CA GLY A 108 -15.34 4.27 -4.13
C GLY A 108 -14.28 4.64 -3.13
N TYR A 109 -13.06 4.13 -3.29
CA TYR A 109 -11.90 4.68 -2.59
C TYR A 109 -11.50 6.03 -3.22
N ALA A 110 -11.36 7.05 -2.37
CA ALA A 110 -10.72 8.32 -2.70
C ALA A 110 -9.24 8.34 -2.29
N TYR A 111 -8.77 7.30 -1.61
CA TYR A 111 -7.40 7.16 -1.15
C TYR A 111 -6.96 5.71 -1.25
N ILE A 112 -5.86 5.46 -1.96
CA ILE A 112 -5.25 4.12 -2.13
C ILE A 112 -3.81 4.15 -1.64
N GLY A 113 -3.30 2.99 -1.19
CA GLY A 113 -1.93 2.83 -0.74
C GLY A 113 -1.21 1.74 -1.54
N LEU A 114 -0.01 2.03 -2.04
CA LEU A 114 0.83 1.07 -2.76
C LEU A 114 1.83 0.45 -1.79
N GLY A 115 1.73 -0.86 -1.56
CA GLY A 115 2.61 -1.64 -0.68
C GLY A 115 3.67 -2.44 -1.44
N GLY A 116 4.56 -3.10 -0.68
CA GLY A 116 5.61 -3.97 -1.24
C GLY A 116 6.74 -3.26 -1.97
N LEU A 117 6.90 -1.94 -1.80
CA LEU A 117 7.80 -1.12 -2.62
C LEU A 117 9.26 -1.09 -2.13
N THR A 118 9.52 -1.46 -0.88
CA THR A 118 10.82 -1.25 -0.20
C THR A 118 12.01 -1.87 -0.91
N MET A 119 11.83 -3.03 -1.56
CA MET A 119 12.91 -3.79 -2.20
C MET A 119 13.15 -3.39 -3.66
N HIS A 120 12.35 -2.49 -4.23
CA HIS A 120 12.43 -2.15 -5.65
C HIS A 120 13.26 -0.90 -5.92
N SER A 121 13.82 -0.79 -7.14
CA SER A 121 14.53 0.42 -7.59
C SER A 121 13.58 1.62 -7.68
N THR A 122 14.11 2.83 -7.61
CA THR A 122 13.33 4.07 -7.81
C THR A 122 12.61 4.07 -9.16
N SER A 123 13.31 3.62 -10.22
CA SER A 123 12.71 3.51 -11.56
C SER A 123 11.50 2.56 -11.57
N ARG A 124 11.62 1.39 -10.91
CA ARG A 124 10.52 0.43 -10.83
C ARG A 124 9.31 0.98 -10.09
N ILE A 125 9.55 1.70 -8.98
CA ILE A 125 8.48 2.36 -8.24
C ILE A 125 7.82 3.44 -9.10
N TYR A 126 8.62 4.22 -9.85
CA TYR A 126 8.11 5.21 -10.78
C TYR A 126 7.20 4.59 -11.85
N ASP A 127 7.60 3.46 -12.46
CA ASP A 127 6.81 2.75 -13.47
C ASP A 127 5.45 2.30 -12.89
N ILE A 128 5.46 1.77 -11.65
CA ILE A 128 4.22 1.34 -10.97
C ILE A 128 3.30 2.54 -10.73
N VAL A 129 3.82 3.62 -10.13
CA VAL A 129 3.01 4.78 -9.76
C VAL A 129 2.48 5.47 -11.01
N SER A 130 3.30 5.60 -12.06
CA SER A 130 2.93 6.20 -13.34
C SER A 130 1.80 5.41 -14.01
N GLU A 131 1.91 4.07 -14.06
CA GLU A 131 0.87 3.24 -14.66
C GLU A 131 -0.42 3.30 -13.83
N VAL A 132 -0.33 3.28 -12.49
CA VAL A 132 -1.48 3.48 -11.60
C VAL A 132 -2.15 4.82 -11.89
N ARG A 133 -1.38 5.91 -11.87
CA ARG A 133 -1.92 7.26 -12.11
C ARG A 133 -2.60 7.37 -13.47
N SER A 134 -2.09 6.71 -14.49
CA SER A 134 -2.70 6.71 -15.83
C SER A 134 -4.10 6.09 -15.90
N LYS A 135 -4.52 5.33 -14.89
CA LYS A 135 -5.78 4.56 -14.87
C LYS A 135 -6.79 5.01 -13.83
N ILE A 136 -6.44 5.98 -13.00
CA ILE A 136 -7.32 6.51 -11.96
C ILE A 136 -7.44 8.04 -12.07
N PRO A 137 -8.52 8.67 -11.57
CA PRO A 137 -8.69 10.11 -11.56
C PRO A 137 -7.58 10.83 -10.76
N ASP A 138 -7.25 12.06 -11.16
CA ASP A 138 -6.18 12.85 -10.55
C ASP A 138 -6.48 13.27 -9.10
N ASP A 139 -7.74 13.33 -8.72
CA ASP A 139 -8.20 13.66 -7.36
C ASP A 139 -8.11 12.50 -6.37
N VAL A 140 -7.84 11.28 -6.86
CA VAL A 140 -7.58 10.13 -5.98
C VAL A 140 -6.21 10.25 -5.34
N CYS A 141 -6.16 10.25 -4.02
CA CYS A 141 -4.93 10.29 -3.24
C CYS A 141 -4.14 8.98 -3.36
N ILE A 142 -2.81 9.09 -3.41
CA ILE A 142 -1.89 7.93 -3.40
C ILE A 142 -0.94 8.04 -2.22
N HIS A 143 -0.86 6.96 -1.43
CA HIS A 143 0.14 6.74 -0.40
C HIS A 143 1.17 5.70 -0.85
N LEU A 144 2.46 5.93 -0.56
CA LEU A 144 3.52 4.94 -0.81
C LEU A 144 4.03 4.37 0.51
N PHE A 145 3.74 3.09 0.77
CA PHE A 145 4.23 2.42 1.98
C PHE A 145 5.71 2.10 1.91
N GLY A 146 6.45 2.45 2.96
CA GLY A 146 7.88 2.14 3.11
C GLY A 146 8.78 2.87 2.12
N PHE A 147 8.38 4.02 1.59
CA PHE A 147 9.18 4.80 0.64
C PHE A 147 10.20 5.67 1.37
N SER A 148 11.49 5.28 1.32
CA SER A 148 12.59 5.92 2.07
C SER A 148 13.51 6.82 1.23
N ARG A 149 13.19 7.04 -0.04
CA ARG A 149 14.10 7.69 -1.01
C ARG A 149 13.79 9.17 -1.18
N LEU A 150 13.98 9.96 -0.11
CA LEU A 150 13.68 11.40 -0.10
C LEU A 150 14.38 12.17 -1.21
N GLY A 151 15.67 11.84 -1.51
CA GLY A 151 16.43 12.46 -2.60
C GLY A 151 15.90 12.16 -4.02
N SER A 152 14.95 11.24 -4.15
CA SER A 152 14.33 10.89 -5.44
C SER A 152 12.93 11.44 -5.62
N LEU A 153 12.41 12.23 -4.68
CA LEU A 153 11.04 12.75 -4.75
C LEU A 153 10.79 13.61 -5.99
N GLU A 154 11.81 14.33 -6.45
CA GLU A 154 11.70 15.15 -7.67
C GLU A 154 11.35 14.31 -8.91
N ALA A 155 11.82 13.04 -8.97
CA ALA A 155 11.49 12.14 -10.07
C ALA A 155 10.00 11.79 -10.13
N PHE A 156 9.26 11.97 -9.04
CA PHE A 156 7.83 11.69 -8.94
C PHE A 156 6.96 12.94 -9.13
N ASN A 157 7.57 14.08 -9.47
CA ASN A 157 6.82 15.29 -9.81
C ASN A 157 5.83 15.01 -10.93
N GLY A 158 4.58 15.47 -10.76
CA GLY A 158 3.50 15.24 -11.72
C GLY A 158 2.73 13.92 -11.53
N LEU A 159 3.18 13.01 -10.66
CA LEU A 159 2.43 11.79 -10.34
C LEU A 159 1.43 11.97 -9.20
N ASN A 160 1.37 13.17 -8.62
CA ASN A 160 0.40 13.55 -7.59
C ASN A 160 0.36 12.56 -6.41
N ILE A 161 1.55 12.21 -5.86
CA ILE A 161 1.65 11.41 -4.64
C ILE A 161 1.26 12.28 -3.46
N THR A 162 0.32 11.81 -2.66
CA THR A 162 -0.25 12.57 -1.53
C THR A 162 0.57 12.40 -0.26
N SER A 163 1.05 11.19 0.00
CA SER A 163 1.84 10.89 1.20
C SER A 163 2.70 9.64 1.02
N PHE A 164 3.66 9.50 1.91
CA PHE A 164 4.48 8.30 2.05
C PHE A 164 4.89 8.13 3.52
N ASP A 165 5.34 6.93 3.89
CA ASP A 165 5.94 6.65 5.19
C ASP A 165 7.30 6.00 5.03
N SER A 166 8.13 6.12 6.06
CA SER A 166 9.43 5.46 6.13
C SER A 166 9.94 5.34 7.56
N THR A 167 10.40 4.15 7.91
CA THR A 167 11.14 3.91 9.15
C THR A 167 12.64 4.14 9.01
N SER A 168 13.15 4.35 7.80
CA SER A 168 14.60 4.46 7.52
C SER A 168 15.30 5.56 8.32
N PRO A 169 14.76 6.78 8.48
CA PRO A 169 15.40 7.81 9.30
C PRO A 169 15.55 7.39 10.76
N LEU A 170 14.51 6.74 11.31
CA LEU A 170 14.54 6.25 12.68
C LEU A 170 15.57 5.13 12.85
N ILE A 171 15.58 4.16 11.95
CA ILE A 171 16.55 3.06 11.95
C ILE A 171 17.98 3.59 11.83
N GLN A 172 18.20 4.58 10.96
CA GLN A 172 19.52 5.21 10.78
C GLN A 172 19.99 5.88 12.07
N ALA A 173 19.13 6.61 12.75
CA ALA A 173 19.44 7.27 14.02
C ALA A 173 19.87 6.28 15.12
N PHE A 174 19.39 5.03 15.09
CA PHE A 174 19.79 3.98 16.04
C PHE A 174 21.05 3.21 15.63
N LYS A 175 21.43 3.24 14.36
CA LYS A 175 22.55 2.44 13.83
C LYS A 175 23.88 3.14 13.81
N ASP A 176 23.90 4.47 13.77
CA ASP A 176 25.11 5.25 13.57
C ASP A 176 25.03 6.55 14.40
N ASP A 177 25.98 6.71 15.34
CA ASP A 177 26.06 7.87 16.21
C ASP A 177 26.59 9.13 15.51
N VAL A 178 27.24 8.97 14.34
CA VAL A 178 27.90 10.05 13.60
C VAL A 178 27.14 10.46 12.35
N ASN A 179 26.64 9.46 11.56
CA ASN A 179 25.95 9.68 10.29
C ASN A 179 24.45 9.43 10.42
N ASN A 180 23.85 9.85 11.53
CA ASN A 180 22.44 9.61 11.81
C ASN A 180 21.49 10.71 11.30
N TYR A 181 22.03 11.73 10.62
CA TYR A 181 21.25 12.80 10.00
C TYR A 181 21.41 12.78 8.48
N PHE A 182 20.31 13.00 7.77
CA PHE A 182 20.35 13.32 6.35
C PHE A 182 20.67 14.81 6.23
N SER A 183 21.86 15.11 5.73
CA SER A 183 22.28 16.46 5.38
C SER A 183 21.95 16.77 3.93
#